data_dc09c32c47f06869899ec345dc8096bb
#
_entry.id   dc09c32c47f06869899ec345dc8096bb
#
_cell.length_a   1.000
_cell.length_b   1.000
_cell.length_c   1.000
_cell.angle_alpha   90.00
_cell.angle_beta   90.00
_cell.angle_gamma   90.00
#
_symmetry.space_group_name_H-M   'P 1'
#
loop_
_entity.id
_entity.type
_entity.pdbx_description
1 polymer ?
#
loop_
_entity_poly.entity_id
_entity_poly.type
_entity_poly.pdbx_seq_one_letter_code
_entity_poly.pdbx_strand_id
1 'polypeptide(L)'
;MPIRALLDGKNIIPPLDNEEWVNLQQRVRANEIQLRLPVCQCLAYPRVSPCGVQHFVHYKNSGCEPESELHLLAKMEIVKACRELGYEAIPEFIGDGWRADVLVQSPKWECCFEVQVSPQSFQETIRRQAVYKNHNIRCCWLFITLPERQALNRDQLPFLSQYTTPMFQLQEGSFGDNSQFAVELNGVKRPLRQFVHDLIKKKLRYSRSKAIKGVTAMVHLWRTFCPECGYTMYFFNVDDLRGRTECGAEISLEHNRYSLLYPEANKAFFDFYMSGLPPEICEFLHIETQEGTPFYEFICTGCGKTRMVEKPPSSAHLKSMTRLKFGTSPESAVEISLNHWCDCPHCASADPDS
;
A
#
# COMPACT_ATOMS: atom_id res chain seq x y z
N MET A 1 8.80 9.16 -19.71
CA MET A 1 8.76 8.49 -21.05
C MET A 1 7.39 7.79 -21.18
N PRO A 2 6.44 8.35 -21.96
CA PRO A 2 5.10 7.75 -22.07
C PRO A 2 5.09 6.49 -22.94
N ILE A 3 4.17 5.58 -22.62
CA ILE A 3 3.90 4.36 -23.41
C ILE A 3 2.61 4.48 -24.24
N ARG A 4 2.09 5.70 -24.39
CA ARG A 4 0.94 5.99 -25.24
C ARG A 4 1.19 7.25 -26.04
N ALA A 5 0.81 7.21 -27.31
CA ALA A 5 0.75 8.39 -28.18
C ALA A 5 -0.59 8.42 -28.92
N LEU A 6 -0.91 9.55 -29.48
CA LEU A 6 -2.08 9.76 -30.34
C LEU A 6 -1.62 9.98 -31.77
N LEU A 7 -2.24 9.25 -32.70
CA LEU A 7 -2.18 9.47 -34.15
C LEU A 7 -3.59 9.79 -34.65
N ASP A 8 -3.83 10.99 -35.08
CA ASP A 8 -5.15 11.45 -35.53
C ASP A 8 -6.27 11.17 -34.50
N GLY A 9 -5.96 11.40 -33.20
CA GLY A 9 -6.85 11.17 -32.10
C GLY A 9 -6.98 9.71 -31.64
N LYS A 10 -6.39 8.75 -32.36
CA LYS A 10 -6.41 7.33 -32.02
C LYS A 10 -5.20 6.96 -31.16
N ASN A 11 -5.43 6.10 -30.17
CA ASN A 11 -4.37 5.59 -29.30
C ASN A 11 -3.41 4.67 -30.05
N ILE A 12 -2.12 4.92 -29.91
CA ILE A 12 -1.04 4.00 -30.24
C ILE A 12 -0.39 3.58 -28.92
N ILE A 13 -0.50 2.32 -28.59
CA ILE A 13 -0.03 1.77 -27.30
C ILE A 13 0.81 0.52 -27.56
N PRO A 14 2.13 0.55 -27.33
CA PRO A 14 3.00 -0.62 -27.39
C PRO A 14 2.57 -1.73 -26.39
N PRO A 15 3.07 -2.97 -26.54
CA PRO A 15 3.96 -3.38 -27.62
C PRO A 15 3.20 -3.55 -28.93
N LEU A 16 3.81 -3.07 -29.99
CA LEU A 16 3.47 -3.39 -31.36
C LEU A 16 4.43 -4.47 -31.85
N ASP A 17 4.07 -5.18 -32.92
CA ASP A 17 5.04 -6.08 -33.55
C ASP A 17 6.20 -5.28 -34.16
N ASN A 18 7.28 -5.97 -34.47
CA ASN A 18 8.50 -5.31 -34.94
C ASN A 18 8.30 -4.58 -36.27
N GLU A 19 7.50 -5.11 -37.16
CA GLU A 19 7.24 -4.52 -38.46
C GLU A 19 6.39 -3.25 -38.30
N GLU A 20 5.31 -3.32 -37.54
CA GLU A 20 4.46 -2.17 -37.23
C GLU A 20 5.27 -1.03 -36.58
N TRP A 21 6.14 -1.40 -35.59
CA TRP A 21 6.95 -0.43 -34.86
C TRP A 21 7.98 0.25 -35.76
N VAL A 22 8.68 -0.51 -36.64
CA VAL A 22 9.65 0.05 -37.60
C VAL A 22 8.93 0.92 -38.60
N ASN A 23 7.79 0.50 -39.13
CA ASN A 23 6.96 1.33 -40.06
C ASN A 23 6.56 2.65 -39.40
N LEU A 24 6.06 2.60 -38.15
CA LEU A 24 5.72 3.80 -37.39
C LEU A 24 6.91 4.74 -37.24
N GLN A 25 8.10 4.21 -36.93
CA GLN A 25 9.33 4.99 -36.81
C GLN A 25 9.72 5.66 -38.14
N GLN A 26 9.62 4.93 -39.25
CA GLN A 26 9.95 5.45 -40.59
C GLN A 26 9.01 6.59 -41.03
N ARG A 27 7.71 6.40 -40.84
CA ARG A 27 6.69 7.39 -41.22
C ARG A 27 6.82 8.68 -40.39
N VAL A 28 7.12 8.56 -39.07
CA VAL A 28 7.38 9.75 -38.24
C VAL A 28 8.65 10.45 -38.66
N ARG A 29 9.74 9.75 -39.01
CA ARG A 29 11.00 10.32 -39.49
C ARG A 29 10.83 11.01 -40.83
N ALA A 30 10.00 10.45 -41.71
CA ALA A 30 9.66 11.05 -43.03
C ALA A 30 8.70 12.24 -42.95
N ASN A 31 8.23 12.60 -41.74
CA ASN A 31 7.18 13.61 -41.50
C ASN A 31 5.83 13.31 -42.19
N GLU A 32 5.58 12.05 -42.51
CA GLU A 32 4.29 11.62 -43.10
C GLU A 32 3.17 11.62 -42.05
N ILE A 33 3.51 11.38 -40.79
CA ILE A 33 2.59 11.40 -39.67
C ILE A 33 3.20 12.11 -38.46
N GLN A 34 2.32 12.63 -37.60
CA GLN A 34 2.70 13.27 -36.33
C GLN A 34 2.05 12.56 -35.16
N LEU A 35 2.87 12.20 -34.20
CA LEU A 35 2.39 11.64 -32.92
C LEU A 35 2.33 12.74 -31.87
N ARG A 36 1.30 12.70 -31.03
CA ARG A 36 1.17 13.59 -29.88
C ARG A 36 1.04 12.79 -28.60
N LEU A 37 1.62 13.30 -27.53
CA LEU A 37 1.44 12.70 -26.21
C LEU A 37 0.11 13.16 -25.62
N PRO A 38 -0.67 12.24 -25.02
CA PRO A 38 -2.02 12.57 -24.59
C PRO A 38 -2.06 13.62 -23.46
N VAL A 39 -1.06 13.63 -22.56
CA VAL A 39 -1.05 14.52 -21.38
C VAL A 39 -0.69 15.96 -21.75
N CYS A 40 0.37 16.16 -22.51
CA CYS A 40 0.91 17.52 -22.80
C CYS A 40 0.64 17.99 -24.22
N GLN A 41 0.06 17.16 -25.09
CA GLN A 41 -0.19 17.41 -26.50
C GLN A 41 1.08 17.74 -27.31
N CYS A 42 2.26 17.57 -26.71
CA CYS A 42 3.53 17.77 -27.39
C CYS A 42 3.75 16.72 -28.48
N LEU A 43 4.49 17.11 -29.52
CA LEU A 43 4.94 16.17 -30.55
C LEU A 43 5.91 15.16 -29.97
N ALA A 44 5.79 13.92 -30.42
CA ALA A 44 6.60 12.82 -29.97
C ALA A 44 7.08 11.91 -31.08
N TYR A 45 8.12 11.16 -30.82
CA TYR A 45 8.63 10.14 -31.74
C TYR A 45 8.81 8.78 -31.01
N PRO A 46 8.63 7.66 -31.75
CA PRO A 46 8.78 6.32 -31.19
C PRO A 46 10.25 5.95 -31.00
N ARG A 47 10.57 5.38 -29.85
CA ARG A 47 11.91 4.96 -29.45
C ARG A 47 11.87 3.62 -28.72
N VAL A 48 12.94 2.86 -28.76
CA VAL A 48 13.16 1.67 -27.94
C VAL A 48 14.16 2.02 -26.82
N SER A 49 13.83 1.69 -25.58
CA SER A 49 14.73 1.90 -24.44
C SER A 49 15.92 0.91 -24.47
N PRO A 50 16.98 1.14 -23.69
CA PRO A 50 18.07 0.17 -23.56
C PRO A 50 17.60 -1.23 -23.14
N CYS A 51 16.52 -1.31 -22.34
CA CYS A 51 15.90 -2.57 -21.91
C CYS A 51 14.90 -3.15 -22.94
N GLY A 52 14.89 -2.64 -24.18
CA GLY A 52 14.06 -3.17 -25.26
C GLY A 52 12.59 -2.73 -25.23
N VAL A 53 12.21 -1.75 -24.40
CA VAL A 53 10.81 -1.29 -24.31
C VAL A 53 10.51 -0.22 -25.34
N GLN A 54 9.50 -0.46 -26.16
CA GLN A 54 8.94 0.50 -27.10
C GLN A 54 8.20 1.58 -26.30
N HIS A 55 8.53 2.86 -26.56
CA HIS A 55 7.93 4.02 -25.88
C HIS A 55 8.00 5.26 -26.76
N PHE A 56 7.41 6.36 -26.31
CA PHE A 56 7.42 7.63 -27.01
C PHE A 56 8.24 8.66 -26.24
N VAL A 57 8.93 9.52 -26.98
CA VAL A 57 9.80 10.55 -26.42
C VAL A 57 9.40 11.90 -27.00
N HIS A 58 9.39 12.94 -26.17
CA HIS A 58 9.20 14.30 -26.61
C HIS A 58 10.32 14.75 -27.56
N TYR A 59 9.99 15.58 -28.52
CA TYR A 59 11.01 16.39 -29.17
C TYR A 59 11.64 17.35 -28.14
N LYS A 60 12.90 17.73 -28.37
CA LYS A 60 13.65 18.61 -27.45
C LYS A 60 12.85 19.87 -27.09
N ASN A 61 13.00 20.32 -25.82
CA ASN A 61 12.42 21.53 -25.25
C ASN A 61 10.90 21.50 -24.96
N SER A 62 10.36 20.32 -24.63
CA SER A 62 8.94 20.22 -24.24
C SER A 62 8.61 20.77 -22.86
N GLY A 63 9.61 21.03 -22.00
CA GLY A 63 9.38 21.42 -20.60
C GLY A 63 8.79 20.33 -19.70
N CYS A 64 8.62 19.11 -20.21
CA CYS A 64 8.09 17.99 -19.46
C CYS A 64 9.21 17.20 -18.78
N GLU A 65 9.02 16.82 -17.54
CA GLU A 65 9.96 15.95 -16.82
C GLU A 65 9.95 14.54 -17.42
N PRO A 66 11.13 13.93 -17.62
CA PRO A 66 11.23 12.56 -18.10
C PRO A 66 10.77 11.59 -17.01
N GLU A 67 9.95 10.66 -17.37
CA GLU A 67 9.58 9.53 -16.52
C GLU A 67 10.72 8.53 -16.38
N SER A 68 10.87 7.89 -15.22
CA SER A 68 11.92 6.89 -15.00
C SER A 68 11.69 5.62 -15.82
N GLU A 69 12.77 4.90 -16.12
CA GLU A 69 12.69 3.63 -16.85
C GLU A 69 11.92 2.57 -16.06
N LEU A 70 12.10 2.53 -14.73
CA LEU A 70 11.37 1.62 -13.83
C LEU A 70 9.85 1.83 -13.91
N HIS A 71 9.41 3.09 -13.93
CA HIS A 71 7.99 3.41 -14.05
C HIS A 71 7.43 2.95 -15.40
N LEU A 72 8.17 3.19 -16.49
CA LEU A 72 7.85 2.74 -17.84
C LEU A 72 7.68 1.21 -17.91
N LEU A 73 8.68 0.49 -17.39
CA LEU A 73 8.70 -0.98 -17.37
C LEU A 73 7.53 -1.57 -16.61
N ALA A 74 7.25 -1.06 -15.41
CA ALA A 74 6.14 -1.54 -14.58
C ALA A 74 4.78 -1.30 -15.24
N LYS A 75 4.54 -0.10 -15.82
CA LYS A 75 3.32 0.17 -16.57
C LYS A 75 3.16 -0.75 -17.78
N MET A 76 4.25 -0.99 -18.52
CA MET A 76 4.22 -1.87 -19.69
C MET A 76 3.89 -3.32 -19.30
N GLU A 77 4.43 -3.80 -18.17
CA GLU A 77 4.13 -5.14 -17.67
C GLU A 77 2.67 -5.28 -17.27
N ILE A 78 2.09 -4.25 -16.62
CA ILE A 78 0.65 -4.22 -16.29
C ILE A 78 -0.20 -4.24 -17.57
N VAL A 79 0.13 -3.39 -18.56
CA VAL A 79 -0.62 -3.35 -19.83
C VAL A 79 -0.59 -4.70 -20.53
N LYS A 80 0.58 -5.35 -20.62
CA LYS A 80 0.71 -6.69 -21.20
C LYS A 80 -0.16 -7.72 -20.46
N ALA A 81 -0.07 -7.75 -19.12
CA ALA A 81 -0.86 -8.65 -18.29
C ALA A 81 -2.36 -8.49 -18.50
N CYS A 82 -2.85 -7.26 -18.62
CA CYS A 82 -4.26 -6.98 -18.88
C CYS A 82 -4.70 -7.46 -20.27
N ARG A 83 -3.87 -7.21 -21.30
CA ARG A 83 -4.15 -7.63 -22.67
C ARG A 83 -4.19 -9.13 -22.84
N GLU A 84 -3.35 -9.87 -22.14
CA GLU A 84 -3.37 -11.35 -22.10
C GLU A 84 -4.68 -11.91 -21.55
N LEU A 85 -5.38 -11.13 -20.74
CA LEU A 85 -6.70 -11.45 -20.22
C LEU A 85 -7.85 -10.95 -21.14
N GLY A 86 -7.51 -10.29 -22.25
CA GLY A 86 -8.48 -9.73 -23.20
C GLY A 86 -9.12 -8.41 -22.75
N TYR A 87 -8.51 -7.71 -21.76
CA TYR A 87 -9.00 -6.41 -21.33
C TYR A 87 -8.27 -5.27 -22.04
N GLU A 88 -9.01 -4.19 -22.30
CA GLU A 88 -8.41 -2.94 -22.75
C GLU A 88 -7.70 -2.28 -21.56
N ALA A 89 -6.41 -2.00 -21.74
CA ALA A 89 -5.59 -1.29 -20.78
C ALA A 89 -4.99 -0.05 -21.42
N ILE A 90 -5.34 1.11 -20.91
CA ILE A 90 -4.98 2.42 -21.46
C ILE A 90 -3.99 3.08 -20.50
N PRO A 91 -2.70 3.14 -20.85
CA PRO A 91 -1.72 3.85 -20.04
C PRO A 91 -1.91 5.35 -20.14
N GLU A 92 -1.48 6.07 -19.10
CA GLU A 92 -1.55 7.53 -18.99
C GLU A 92 -2.95 8.06 -19.34
N PHE A 93 -3.97 7.40 -18.81
CA PHE A 93 -5.35 7.81 -19.05
C PHE A 93 -5.65 9.15 -18.38
N ILE A 94 -6.34 10.01 -19.12
CA ILE A 94 -6.80 11.32 -18.64
C ILE A 94 -8.31 11.26 -18.53
N GLY A 95 -8.79 11.36 -17.30
CA GLY A 95 -10.20 11.55 -16.97
C GLY A 95 -10.52 13.01 -16.73
N ASP A 96 -11.76 13.25 -16.30
CA ASP A 96 -12.21 14.60 -15.93
C ASP A 96 -11.66 14.97 -14.53
N GLY A 97 -10.60 15.79 -14.53
CA GLY A 97 -9.92 16.22 -13.31
C GLY A 97 -8.99 15.18 -12.66
N TRP A 98 -8.73 14.05 -13.30
CA TRP A 98 -7.83 13.00 -12.79
C TRP A 98 -7.02 12.33 -13.90
N ARG A 99 -5.99 11.61 -13.49
CA ARG A 99 -5.12 10.85 -14.41
C ARG A 99 -4.71 9.54 -13.71
N ALA A 100 -4.68 8.44 -14.48
CA ALA A 100 -4.17 7.16 -14.02
C ALA A 100 -2.95 6.71 -14.83
N ASP A 101 -2.02 6.00 -14.20
CA ASP A 101 -0.88 5.40 -14.89
C ASP A 101 -1.33 4.32 -15.86
N VAL A 102 -2.26 3.46 -15.46
CA VAL A 102 -2.94 2.50 -16.34
C VAL A 102 -4.41 2.39 -15.92
N LEU A 103 -5.32 2.71 -16.83
CA LEU A 103 -6.75 2.41 -16.67
C LEU A 103 -7.09 1.10 -17.39
N VAL A 104 -7.78 0.20 -16.70
CA VAL A 104 -8.31 -1.03 -17.26
C VAL A 104 -9.82 -0.92 -17.36
N GLN A 105 -10.34 -1.12 -18.57
CA GLN A 105 -11.76 -0.99 -18.86
C GLN A 105 -12.39 -2.33 -19.17
N SER A 106 -13.57 -2.53 -18.61
CA SER A 106 -14.47 -3.65 -18.90
C SER A 106 -15.89 -3.10 -19.04
N PRO A 107 -16.80 -3.75 -19.75
CA PRO A 107 -18.19 -3.32 -19.87
C PRO A 107 -18.93 -3.18 -18.53
N LYS A 108 -18.43 -3.81 -17.46
CA LYS A 108 -19.10 -3.85 -16.16
C LYS A 108 -18.36 -3.13 -15.04
N TRP A 109 -17.06 -2.81 -15.22
CA TRP A 109 -16.23 -2.20 -14.18
C TRP A 109 -15.02 -1.53 -14.79
N GLU A 110 -14.49 -0.57 -14.07
CA GLU A 110 -13.22 0.07 -14.34
C GLU A 110 -12.31 -0.02 -13.11
N CYS A 111 -11.03 -0.22 -13.35
CA CYS A 111 -10.02 -0.12 -12.31
C CYS A 111 -8.76 0.54 -12.86
N CYS A 112 -7.98 1.14 -11.98
CA CYS A 112 -6.69 1.68 -12.36
C CYS A 112 -5.56 1.11 -11.51
N PHE A 113 -4.38 1.12 -12.09
CA PHE A 113 -3.12 0.87 -11.40
C PHE A 113 -2.31 2.16 -11.38
N GLU A 114 -1.77 2.47 -10.20
CA GLU A 114 -0.84 3.55 -9.97
C GLU A 114 0.51 2.98 -9.57
N VAL A 115 1.55 3.36 -10.27
CA VAL A 115 2.92 2.92 -10.01
C VAL A 115 3.71 4.09 -9.44
N GLN A 116 4.16 3.97 -8.22
CA GLN A 116 4.85 5.04 -7.53
C GLN A 116 6.31 4.68 -7.28
N VAL A 117 7.19 5.21 -8.13
CA VAL A 117 8.65 4.99 -8.06
C VAL A 117 9.31 6.01 -7.14
N SER A 118 8.88 7.26 -7.21
CA SER A 118 9.37 8.33 -6.33
C SER A 118 8.62 8.32 -5.00
N PRO A 119 9.22 8.79 -3.90
CA PRO A 119 8.52 8.92 -2.63
C PRO A 119 7.25 9.77 -2.76
N GLN A 120 6.14 9.25 -2.27
CA GLN A 120 4.85 9.94 -2.20
C GLN A 120 4.33 9.87 -0.78
N SER A 121 3.77 10.96 -0.26
CA SER A 121 3.17 10.94 1.06
C SER A 121 1.88 10.12 1.10
N PHE A 122 1.57 9.57 2.27
CA PHE A 122 0.32 8.85 2.47
C PHE A 122 -0.90 9.76 2.28
N GLN A 123 -0.82 11.03 2.68
CA GLN A 123 -1.87 12.02 2.49
C GLN A 123 -2.19 12.27 1.01
N GLU A 124 -1.16 12.39 0.18
CA GLU A 124 -1.34 12.56 -1.27
C GLU A 124 -1.98 11.30 -1.90
N THR A 125 -1.58 10.12 -1.44
CA THR A 125 -2.19 8.86 -1.89
C THR A 125 -3.68 8.83 -1.57
N ILE A 126 -4.07 9.20 -0.33
CA ILE A 126 -5.47 9.29 0.08
C ILE A 126 -6.24 10.32 -0.73
N ARG A 127 -5.65 11.50 -0.95
CA ARG A 127 -6.29 12.56 -1.76
C ARG A 127 -6.60 12.04 -3.17
N ARG A 128 -5.66 11.38 -3.83
CA ARG A 128 -5.85 10.80 -5.17
C ARG A 128 -6.84 9.64 -5.15
N GLN A 129 -6.79 8.79 -4.11
CA GLN A 129 -7.74 7.70 -3.93
C GLN A 129 -9.19 8.20 -3.80
N ALA A 130 -9.41 9.31 -3.09
CA ALA A 130 -10.74 9.91 -2.98
C ALA A 130 -11.28 10.36 -4.35
N VAL A 131 -10.41 10.90 -5.21
CA VAL A 131 -10.80 11.27 -6.58
C VAL A 131 -11.25 10.05 -7.38
N TYR A 132 -10.49 8.94 -7.36
CA TYR A 132 -10.89 7.70 -8.03
C TYR A 132 -12.22 7.15 -7.50
N LYS A 133 -12.39 7.14 -6.18
CA LYS A 133 -13.61 6.70 -5.52
C LYS A 133 -14.84 7.51 -5.98
N ASN A 134 -14.70 8.82 -6.10
CA ASN A 134 -15.79 9.70 -6.56
C ASN A 134 -16.21 9.42 -8.01
N HIS A 135 -15.31 8.80 -8.80
CA HIS A 135 -15.59 8.36 -10.17
C HIS A 135 -15.93 6.88 -10.27
N ASN A 136 -16.18 6.19 -9.14
CA ASN A 136 -16.43 4.74 -9.05
C ASN A 136 -15.31 3.88 -9.65
N ILE A 137 -14.07 4.37 -9.62
CA ILE A 137 -12.90 3.64 -10.12
C ILE A 137 -12.18 3.01 -8.92
N ARG A 138 -11.96 1.71 -8.99
CA ARG A 138 -11.11 1.00 -8.02
C ARG A 138 -9.65 1.24 -8.39
N CYS A 139 -8.82 1.66 -7.46
CA CYS A 139 -7.41 1.90 -7.71
C CYS A 139 -6.53 0.97 -6.88
N CYS A 140 -5.55 0.35 -7.53
CA CYS A 140 -4.49 -0.44 -6.92
C CYS A 140 -3.18 0.34 -6.98
N TRP A 141 -2.57 0.57 -5.83
CA TRP A 141 -1.32 1.31 -5.69
C TRP A 141 -0.13 0.37 -5.55
N LEU A 142 0.88 0.58 -6.38
CA LEU A 142 2.13 -0.18 -6.40
C LEU A 142 3.29 0.77 -6.10
N PHE A 143 3.94 0.59 -4.96
CA PHE A 143 5.01 1.47 -4.49
C PHE A 143 6.35 0.74 -4.46
N ILE A 144 7.41 1.33 -4.97
CA ILE A 144 8.78 0.87 -4.70
C ILE A 144 9.10 1.05 -3.21
N THR A 145 8.74 2.20 -2.65
CA THR A 145 8.84 2.46 -1.21
C THR A 145 7.45 2.84 -0.69
N LEU A 146 6.89 2.03 0.19
CA LEU A 146 5.59 2.32 0.79
C LEU A 146 5.62 3.65 1.54
N PRO A 147 4.57 4.47 1.41
CA PRO A 147 4.51 5.74 2.12
C PRO A 147 4.44 5.53 3.62
N GLU A 148 5.18 6.34 4.37
CA GLU A 148 5.08 6.36 5.82
C GLU A 148 3.70 6.88 6.23
N ARG A 149 3.06 6.17 7.15
CA ARG A 149 1.78 6.59 7.72
C ARG A 149 2.04 7.63 8.80
N GLN A 150 1.67 8.86 8.52
CA GLN A 150 1.63 9.94 9.51
C GLN A 150 0.27 9.95 10.23
N ALA A 151 0.16 10.70 11.34
CA ALA A 151 -1.11 10.92 12.02
C ALA A 151 -2.16 11.46 11.04
N LEU A 152 -3.33 10.82 10.99
CA LEU A 152 -4.39 11.13 10.04
C LEU A 152 -5.53 11.89 10.72
N ASN A 153 -6.16 12.79 9.96
CA ASN A 153 -7.38 13.47 10.37
C ASN A 153 -8.58 12.50 10.32
N ARG A 154 -9.67 12.84 11.04
CA ARG A 154 -10.91 12.04 11.04
C ARG A 154 -11.45 11.76 9.64
N ASP A 155 -11.36 12.70 8.72
CA ASP A 155 -11.83 12.57 7.35
C ASP A 155 -11.01 11.57 6.51
N GLN A 156 -9.80 11.24 6.95
CA GLN A 156 -8.88 10.30 6.29
C GLN A 156 -9.05 8.86 6.79
N LEU A 157 -9.69 8.65 7.95
CA LEU A 157 -9.90 7.33 8.54
C LEU A 157 -10.61 6.33 7.60
N PRO A 158 -11.63 6.70 6.80
CA PRO A 158 -12.28 5.78 5.88
C PRO A 158 -11.36 5.20 4.80
N PHE A 159 -10.20 5.84 4.55
CA PHE A 159 -9.22 5.40 3.54
C PHE A 159 -8.07 4.55 4.10
N LEU A 160 -8.11 4.24 5.40
CA LEU A 160 -7.06 3.45 6.07
C LEU A 160 -7.09 1.96 5.76
N SER A 161 -8.21 1.45 5.32
CA SER A 161 -8.38 0.04 5.01
C SER A 161 -7.59 -0.31 3.74
N GLN A 162 -6.90 -1.45 3.76
CA GLN A 162 -6.31 -2.05 2.56
C GLN A 162 -7.36 -2.39 1.48
N TYR A 163 -8.63 -2.45 1.86
CA TYR A 163 -9.73 -2.62 0.92
C TYR A 163 -10.03 -1.33 0.15
N THR A 164 -10.13 -0.21 0.86
CA THR A 164 -10.46 1.09 0.27
C THR A 164 -9.27 1.75 -0.43
N THR A 165 -8.06 1.44 0.02
CA THR A 165 -6.81 1.97 -0.56
C THR A 165 -5.78 0.84 -0.63
N PRO A 166 -5.93 -0.09 -1.59
CA PRO A 166 -5.03 -1.21 -1.75
C PRO A 166 -3.63 -0.73 -2.14
N MET A 167 -2.67 -0.86 -1.23
CA MET A 167 -1.28 -0.47 -1.42
C MET A 167 -0.38 -1.68 -1.25
N PHE A 168 0.46 -1.93 -2.24
CA PHE A 168 1.37 -3.05 -2.25
C PHE A 168 2.79 -2.58 -2.55
N GLN A 169 3.77 -3.27 -1.97
CA GLN A 169 5.17 -3.01 -2.28
C GLN A 169 5.55 -3.71 -3.59
N LEU A 170 6.10 -2.92 -4.51
CA LEU A 170 6.65 -3.38 -5.77
C LEU A 170 8.17 -3.52 -5.62
N GLN A 171 8.70 -4.67 -5.96
CA GLN A 171 10.13 -4.96 -5.91
C GLN A 171 10.65 -5.22 -7.32
N GLU A 172 11.79 -4.59 -7.65
CA GLU A 172 12.51 -4.85 -8.88
C GLU A 172 13.36 -6.12 -8.76
N GLY A 173 13.48 -6.88 -9.83
CA GLY A 173 14.30 -8.09 -9.90
C GLY A 173 13.87 -8.98 -11.06
N SER A 174 14.53 -10.13 -11.18
CA SER A 174 14.13 -11.17 -12.13
C SER A 174 13.26 -12.20 -11.40
N PHE A 175 12.02 -12.29 -11.80
CA PHE A 175 11.05 -13.22 -11.23
C PHE A 175 10.54 -14.19 -12.32
N GLY A 176 9.91 -15.26 -11.93
CA GLY A 176 9.35 -16.23 -12.88
C GLY A 176 8.52 -15.58 -14.00
N ASP A 177 8.34 -16.24 -15.12
CA ASP A 177 7.57 -15.78 -16.29
C ASP A 177 8.10 -14.51 -16.96
N ASN A 178 9.40 -14.26 -16.91
CA ASN A 178 10.05 -13.06 -17.44
C ASN A 178 9.54 -11.73 -16.83
N SER A 179 8.98 -11.78 -15.64
CA SER A 179 8.56 -10.59 -14.89
C SER A 179 9.79 -9.90 -14.30
N GLN A 180 9.90 -8.59 -14.52
CA GLN A 180 10.96 -7.74 -13.95
C GLN A 180 10.57 -7.16 -12.60
N PHE A 181 9.35 -7.41 -12.17
CA PHE A 181 8.81 -6.93 -10.90
C PHE A 181 8.08 -8.03 -10.16
N ALA A 182 8.07 -7.94 -8.85
CA ALA A 182 7.17 -8.71 -8.00
C ALA A 182 6.46 -7.81 -7.02
N VAL A 183 5.26 -8.22 -6.65
CA VAL A 183 4.49 -7.61 -5.57
C VAL A 183 4.65 -8.49 -4.33
N GLU A 184 5.02 -7.86 -3.22
CA GLU A 184 5.06 -8.54 -1.93
C GLU A 184 3.65 -8.60 -1.33
N LEU A 185 3.19 -9.83 -1.11
CA LEU A 185 1.89 -10.12 -0.54
C LEU A 185 2.05 -11.12 0.60
N ASN A 186 1.78 -10.69 1.83
CA ASN A 186 1.85 -11.56 3.02
C ASN A 186 3.20 -12.29 3.17
N GLY A 187 4.30 -11.58 2.92
CA GLY A 187 5.65 -12.14 2.98
C GLY A 187 6.06 -13.01 1.78
N VAL A 188 5.19 -13.15 0.78
CA VAL A 188 5.47 -13.89 -0.45
C VAL A 188 5.59 -12.95 -1.65
N LYS A 189 6.66 -13.10 -2.42
CA LYS A 189 6.87 -12.34 -3.65
C LYS A 189 6.13 -13.02 -4.79
N ARG A 190 5.22 -12.30 -5.40
CA ARG A 190 4.42 -12.74 -6.55
C ARG A 190 4.81 -11.94 -7.78
N PRO A 191 5.18 -12.55 -8.91
CA PRO A 191 5.46 -11.81 -10.15
C PRO A 191 4.34 -10.82 -10.47
N LEU A 192 4.68 -9.59 -10.90
CA LEU A 192 3.70 -8.53 -11.13
C LEU A 192 2.61 -8.96 -12.13
N ARG A 193 3.00 -9.65 -13.20
CA ARG A 193 2.07 -10.20 -14.19
C ARG A 193 1.05 -11.14 -13.55
N GLN A 194 1.51 -12.07 -12.72
CA GLN A 194 0.64 -13.00 -12.00
C GLN A 194 -0.26 -12.28 -11.00
N PHE A 195 0.29 -11.29 -10.28
CA PHE A 195 -0.48 -10.46 -9.34
C PHE A 195 -1.63 -9.73 -10.06
N VAL A 196 -1.36 -9.09 -11.21
CA VAL A 196 -2.37 -8.40 -12.01
C VAL A 196 -3.46 -9.38 -12.49
N HIS A 197 -3.05 -10.57 -12.97
CA HIS A 197 -4.00 -11.61 -13.39
C HIS A 197 -4.91 -12.05 -12.25
N ASP A 198 -4.34 -12.31 -11.07
CA ASP A 198 -5.10 -12.79 -9.92
C ASP A 198 -6.04 -11.72 -9.37
N LEU A 199 -5.62 -10.45 -9.40
CA LEU A 199 -6.46 -9.32 -8.98
C LEU A 199 -7.65 -9.13 -9.94
N ILE A 200 -7.41 -9.08 -11.26
CA ILE A 200 -8.45 -8.88 -12.27
C ILE A 200 -9.42 -10.06 -12.31
N LYS A 201 -8.92 -11.29 -12.21
CA LYS A 201 -9.75 -12.50 -12.17
C LYS A 201 -10.46 -12.71 -10.83
N LYS A 202 -10.32 -11.79 -9.88
CA LYS A 202 -10.86 -11.89 -8.52
C LYS A 202 -10.41 -13.14 -7.76
N LYS A 203 -9.29 -13.75 -8.15
CA LYS A 203 -8.65 -14.81 -7.38
C LYS A 203 -8.06 -14.23 -6.10
N LEU A 204 -7.36 -13.11 -6.24
CA LEU A 204 -6.90 -12.33 -5.11
C LEU A 204 -8.05 -11.48 -4.58
N ARG A 205 -8.45 -11.74 -3.33
CA ARG A 205 -9.61 -11.10 -2.70
C ARG A 205 -9.22 -10.50 -1.36
N TYR A 206 -9.92 -9.44 -0.98
CA TYR A 206 -9.84 -8.94 0.38
C TYR A 206 -10.68 -9.83 1.28
N SER A 207 -10.04 -10.53 2.18
CA SER A 207 -10.63 -11.61 2.95
C SER A 207 -10.53 -11.33 4.45
N ARG A 208 -11.49 -11.86 5.20
CA ARG A 208 -11.50 -11.80 6.66
C ARG A 208 -11.01 -13.13 7.23
N SER A 209 -10.06 -13.07 8.15
CA SER A 209 -9.69 -14.21 8.97
C SER A 209 -10.46 -14.19 10.28
N LYS A 210 -10.96 -15.35 10.70
CA LYS A 210 -11.71 -15.50 11.95
C LYS A 210 -10.82 -15.73 13.17
N ALA A 211 -9.57 -16.11 12.99
CA ALA A 211 -8.69 -16.43 14.12
C ALA A 211 -7.25 -16.03 13.83
N ILE A 212 -6.59 -15.49 14.83
CA ILE A 212 -5.15 -15.28 14.82
C ILE A 212 -4.50 -16.45 15.53
N LYS A 213 -3.71 -17.26 14.80
CA LYS A 213 -2.84 -18.27 15.42
C LYS A 213 -1.48 -17.66 15.68
N GLY A 214 -1.17 -17.43 16.96
CA GLY A 214 0.15 -16.98 17.41
C GLY A 214 0.47 -15.54 16.99
N VAL A 215 0.01 -14.59 17.76
CA VAL A 215 0.44 -13.19 17.64
C VAL A 215 1.79 -13.04 18.34
N THR A 216 2.75 -12.43 17.66
CA THR A 216 4.03 -12.04 18.23
C THR A 216 4.18 -10.54 18.19
N ALA A 217 4.68 -9.96 19.25
CA ALA A 217 4.98 -8.53 19.32
C ALA A 217 6.38 -8.31 19.88
N MET A 218 7.07 -7.28 19.41
CA MET A 218 8.27 -6.78 20.06
C MET A 218 7.86 -5.62 20.97
N VAL A 219 8.09 -5.77 22.25
CA VAL A 219 7.80 -4.75 23.25
C VAL A 219 9.10 -4.09 23.67
N HIS A 220 9.19 -2.79 23.48
CA HIS A 220 10.29 -1.97 23.92
C HIS A 220 9.87 -1.25 25.20
N LEU A 221 10.58 -1.49 26.31
CA LEU A 221 10.40 -0.77 27.55
C LEU A 221 11.41 0.37 27.64
N TRP A 222 10.91 1.56 27.83
CA TRP A 222 11.69 2.78 27.96
C TRP A 222 11.60 3.33 29.38
N ARG A 223 12.70 3.90 29.87
CA ARG A 223 12.76 4.65 31.12
C ARG A 223 13.04 6.13 30.81
N THR A 224 12.28 7.00 31.43
CA THR A 224 12.48 8.46 31.39
C THR A 224 12.20 9.06 32.78
N PHE A 225 12.32 10.36 32.90
CA PHE A 225 11.97 11.11 34.10
C PHE A 225 10.79 12.02 33.79
N CYS A 226 9.86 12.12 34.75
CA CYS A 226 8.79 13.09 34.66
C CYS A 226 9.36 14.50 34.64
N PRO A 227 9.08 15.31 33.62
CA PRO A 227 9.63 16.66 33.53
C PRO A 227 9.08 17.61 34.62
N GLU A 228 7.96 17.24 35.26
CA GLU A 228 7.33 18.06 36.29
C GLU A 228 7.87 17.78 37.70
N CYS A 229 8.09 16.52 38.04
CA CYS A 229 8.50 16.15 39.41
C CYS A 229 9.79 15.35 39.47
N GLY A 230 10.41 15.02 38.34
CA GLY A 230 11.64 14.25 38.28
C GLY A 230 11.49 12.75 38.60
N TYR A 231 10.27 12.27 38.89
CA TYR A 231 10.02 10.88 39.21
C TYR A 231 10.31 9.96 38.02
N THR A 232 10.85 8.78 38.27
CA THR A 232 11.11 7.80 37.21
C THR A 232 9.79 7.29 36.60
N MET A 233 9.67 7.42 35.31
CA MET A 233 8.54 6.90 34.56
C MET A 233 9.00 5.78 33.62
N TYR A 234 8.12 4.81 33.44
CA TYR A 234 8.30 3.79 32.42
C TYR A 234 7.17 3.92 31.40
N PHE A 235 7.49 3.70 30.15
CA PHE A 235 6.50 3.56 29.10
C PHE A 235 6.97 2.50 28.11
N PHE A 236 6.04 1.93 27.41
CA PHE A 236 6.35 0.90 26.43
C PHE A 236 5.89 1.32 25.04
N ASN A 237 6.55 0.79 24.04
CA ASN A 237 6.13 0.83 22.65
C ASN A 237 6.08 -0.60 22.13
N VAL A 238 5.09 -0.89 21.31
CA VAL A 238 4.92 -2.18 20.65
C VAL A 238 5.31 -2.02 19.20
N ASP A 239 6.35 -2.71 18.82
CA ASP A 239 6.81 -2.79 17.44
C ASP A 239 6.64 -4.22 16.90
N ASP A 240 6.72 -4.36 15.60
CA ASP A 240 6.73 -5.65 14.92
C ASP A 240 5.60 -6.61 15.36
N LEU A 241 4.39 -6.06 15.48
CA LEU A 241 3.21 -6.87 15.78
C LEU A 241 2.84 -7.70 14.55
N ARG A 242 2.98 -9.03 14.66
CA ARG A 242 2.69 -9.98 13.58
C ARG A 242 1.68 -11.02 14.01
N GLY A 243 0.76 -11.34 13.12
CA GLY A 243 -0.20 -12.42 13.29
C GLY A 243 -0.20 -13.35 12.09
N ARG A 244 -0.46 -14.63 12.32
CA ARG A 244 -0.66 -15.61 11.25
C ARG A 244 -2.13 -15.97 11.15
N THR A 245 -2.70 -15.81 9.98
CA THR A 245 -4.09 -16.14 9.67
C THR A 245 -4.28 -17.66 9.54
N GLU A 246 -5.52 -18.13 9.51
CA GLU A 246 -5.84 -19.53 9.29
C GLU A 246 -5.33 -20.05 7.94
N CYS A 247 -5.30 -19.20 6.90
CA CYS A 247 -4.74 -19.58 5.61
C CYS A 247 -3.20 -19.54 5.56
N GLY A 248 -2.53 -19.26 6.69
CA GLY A 248 -1.09 -19.24 6.79
C GLY A 248 -0.43 -17.91 6.39
N ALA A 249 -1.21 -16.91 5.97
CA ALA A 249 -0.67 -15.58 5.66
C ALA A 249 -0.10 -14.93 6.93
N GLU A 250 1.11 -14.39 6.85
CA GLU A 250 1.72 -13.60 7.90
C GLU A 250 1.37 -12.12 7.68
N ILE A 251 0.69 -11.53 8.65
CA ILE A 251 0.21 -10.16 8.56
C ILE A 251 0.95 -9.32 9.59
N SER A 252 1.60 -8.26 9.11
CA SER A 252 2.06 -7.19 10.00
C SER A 252 0.86 -6.38 10.46
N LEU A 253 0.61 -6.37 11.76
CA LEU A 253 -0.46 -5.58 12.37
C LEU A 253 -0.08 -4.12 12.54
N GLU A 254 1.16 -3.74 12.24
CA GLU A 254 1.60 -2.34 12.25
C GLU A 254 0.78 -1.48 11.28
N HIS A 255 0.41 -2.04 10.15
CA HIS A 255 -0.48 -1.39 9.18
C HIS A 255 -1.91 -1.23 9.71
N ASN A 256 -2.28 -1.96 10.76
CA ASN A 256 -3.57 -1.93 11.41
C ASN A 256 -3.55 -1.17 12.75
N ARG A 257 -2.47 -0.48 13.11
CA ARG A 257 -2.45 0.39 14.31
C ARG A 257 -3.67 1.30 14.39
N TYR A 258 -4.19 1.73 13.25
CA TYR A 258 -5.36 2.59 13.18
C TYR A 258 -6.70 1.85 13.12
N SER A 259 -6.74 0.59 12.72
CA SER A 259 -7.97 -0.23 12.88
C SER A 259 -8.16 -0.71 14.32
N LEU A 260 -7.10 -0.69 15.13
CA LEU A 260 -7.17 -0.83 16.58
C LEU A 260 -7.74 0.43 17.27
N LEU A 261 -8.05 1.48 16.53
CA LEU A 261 -8.67 2.72 17.03
C LEU A 261 -10.19 2.61 17.25
N TYR A 262 -10.81 1.48 16.95
CA TYR A 262 -12.18 1.24 17.37
C TYR A 262 -12.18 0.89 18.86
N PRO A 263 -12.92 1.63 19.71
CA PRO A 263 -12.85 1.51 21.18
C PRO A 263 -13.02 0.09 21.71
N GLU A 264 -13.90 -0.69 21.07
CA GLU A 264 -14.22 -2.07 21.49
C GLU A 264 -13.09 -3.06 21.14
N ALA A 265 -12.49 -2.94 19.96
CA ALA A 265 -11.34 -3.76 19.57
C ALA A 265 -10.08 -3.37 20.35
N ASN A 266 -9.94 -2.08 20.70
CA ASN A 266 -8.84 -1.58 21.52
C ASN A 266 -8.85 -2.12 22.93
N LYS A 267 -10.02 -2.13 23.59
CA LYS A 267 -10.12 -2.64 24.96
C LYS A 267 -9.74 -4.11 25.03
N ALA A 268 -10.29 -4.93 24.14
CA ALA A 268 -10.00 -6.35 24.11
C ALA A 268 -8.53 -6.64 23.77
N PHE A 269 -7.93 -5.90 22.86
CA PHE A 269 -6.50 -5.99 22.54
C PHE A 269 -5.63 -5.52 23.70
N PHE A 270 -6.03 -4.43 24.34
CA PHE A 270 -5.34 -3.88 25.50
C PHE A 270 -5.38 -4.85 26.68
N ASP A 271 -6.54 -5.40 27.04
CA ASP A 271 -6.70 -6.38 28.12
C ASP A 271 -5.86 -7.64 27.84
N PHE A 272 -5.88 -8.12 26.60
CA PHE A 272 -5.03 -9.23 26.15
C PHE A 272 -3.54 -8.88 26.24
N TYR A 273 -3.15 -7.68 25.82
CA TYR A 273 -1.79 -7.19 25.86
C TYR A 273 -1.28 -7.05 27.30
N MET A 274 -2.07 -6.43 28.18
CA MET A 274 -1.72 -6.26 29.58
C MET A 274 -1.59 -7.60 30.31
N SER A 275 -2.41 -8.60 29.98
CA SER A 275 -2.30 -9.95 30.55
C SER A 275 -1.01 -10.68 30.16
N GLY A 276 -0.37 -10.29 29.08
CA GLY A 276 0.90 -10.86 28.59
C GLY A 276 2.16 -10.13 29.08
N LEU A 277 2.01 -8.98 29.75
CA LEU A 277 3.15 -8.22 30.28
C LEU A 277 3.67 -8.84 31.59
N PRO A 278 5.00 -8.78 31.83
CA PRO A 278 5.55 -9.13 33.12
C PRO A 278 4.91 -8.31 34.26
N PRO A 279 4.61 -8.90 35.42
CA PRO A 279 3.99 -8.21 36.56
C PRO A 279 4.73 -6.94 36.97
N GLU A 280 6.06 -6.99 36.91
CA GLU A 280 6.93 -5.85 37.24
C GLU A 280 6.70 -4.63 36.33
N ILE A 281 6.21 -4.85 35.10
CA ILE A 281 5.86 -3.76 34.19
C ILE A 281 4.45 -3.25 34.50
N CYS A 282 3.53 -4.13 34.86
CA CYS A 282 2.15 -3.77 35.17
C CYS A 282 2.04 -2.85 36.40
N GLU A 283 2.90 -3.03 37.42
CA GLU A 283 2.93 -2.16 38.60
C GLU A 283 3.25 -0.68 38.30
N PHE A 284 3.96 -0.40 37.21
CA PHE A 284 4.38 0.95 36.81
C PHE A 284 3.52 1.58 35.73
N LEU A 285 2.58 0.83 35.15
CA LEU A 285 1.73 1.27 34.08
C LEU A 285 0.32 1.53 34.56
N HIS A 286 0.06 2.75 35.02
CA HIS A 286 -1.30 3.24 35.13
C HIS A 286 -1.72 3.78 33.76
N ILE A 287 -2.63 3.06 33.11
CA ILE A 287 -3.13 3.44 31.79
C ILE A 287 -4.61 3.72 31.93
N GLU A 288 -4.99 4.96 31.68
CA GLU A 288 -6.39 5.33 31.50
C GLU A 288 -6.69 5.45 30.01
N THR A 289 -7.68 4.71 29.54
CA THR A 289 -8.24 4.90 28.21
C THR A 289 -9.42 5.84 28.33
N GLN A 290 -9.30 7.04 27.78
CA GLN A 290 -10.46 7.93 27.61
C GLN A 290 -11.29 7.42 26.44
N GLU A 291 -12.61 7.28 26.64
CA GLU A 291 -13.55 6.94 25.56
C GLU A 291 -13.37 7.89 24.37
N GLY A 292 -13.05 7.32 23.21
CA GLY A 292 -12.96 8.03 21.94
C GLY A 292 -11.57 8.58 21.57
N THR A 293 -10.51 8.35 22.36
CA THR A 293 -9.15 8.73 21.99
C THR A 293 -8.30 7.51 21.58
N PRO A 294 -7.54 7.62 20.47
CA PRO A 294 -6.68 6.53 19.99
C PRO A 294 -5.31 6.47 20.67
N PHE A 295 -5.09 7.15 21.80
CA PHE A 295 -3.80 7.32 22.42
C PHE A 295 -3.79 6.70 23.81
N TYR A 296 -2.66 6.08 24.18
CA TYR A 296 -2.40 5.63 25.54
C TYR A 296 -1.86 6.82 26.35
N GLU A 297 -2.47 7.08 27.46
CA GLU A 297 -1.99 8.08 28.41
C GLU A 297 -1.21 7.37 29.52
N PHE A 298 0.02 7.83 29.77
CA PHE A 298 0.83 7.34 30.87
C PHE A 298 0.74 8.32 32.03
N ILE A 299 0.36 7.85 33.19
CA ILE A 299 0.24 8.67 34.40
C ILE A 299 1.53 8.58 35.21
N CYS A 300 2.08 9.72 35.55
CA CYS A 300 3.21 9.77 36.48
C CYS A 300 2.73 9.41 37.89
N THR A 301 3.21 8.30 38.44
CA THR A 301 2.86 7.86 39.80
C THR A 301 3.35 8.82 40.91
N GLY A 302 4.33 9.69 40.59
CA GLY A 302 4.84 10.68 41.53
C GLY A 302 3.98 11.94 41.66
N CYS A 303 3.38 12.42 40.57
CA CYS A 303 2.60 13.68 40.56
C CYS A 303 1.20 13.56 39.95
N GLY A 304 0.80 12.39 39.49
CA GLY A 304 -0.52 12.15 38.87
C GLY A 304 -0.76 12.82 37.52
N LYS A 305 0.25 13.47 36.94
CA LYS A 305 0.09 14.12 35.64
C LYS A 305 0.15 13.11 34.50
N THR A 306 -0.81 13.23 33.60
CA THR A 306 -0.93 12.40 32.41
C THR A 306 -0.01 12.88 31.30
N ARG A 307 0.57 11.95 30.56
CA ARG A 307 1.43 12.20 29.39
C ARG A 307 1.00 11.33 28.22
N MET A 308 0.74 11.96 27.10
CA MET A 308 0.64 11.25 25.81
C MET A 308 2.05 11.04 25.25
N VAL A 309 2.42 9.82 24.93
CA VAL A 309 3.72 9.50 24.39
C VAL A 309 3.53 8.77 23.06
N GLU A 310 3.61 9.53 21.97
CA GLU A 310 3.57 8.97 20.60
C GLU A 310 4.92 8.34 20.21
N LYS A 311 6.01 8.92 20.69
CA LYS A 311 7.40 8.47 20.45
C LYS A 311 8.20 8.62 21.73
N PRO A 312 9.21 7.75 21.94
CA PRO A 312 10.10 7.90 23.08
C PRO A 312 10.75 9.31 23.04
N PRO A 313 10.70 10.07 24.14
CA PRO A 313 11.40 11.34 24.21
C PRO A 313 12.91 11.14 23.97
N SER A 314 13.59 12.13 23.45
CA SER A 314 15.04 12.08 23.18
C SER A 314 15.88 11.75 24.42
N SER A 315 15.37 12.04 25.62
CA SER A 315 15.97 11.72 26.91
C SER A 315 15.61 10.31 27.43
N ALA A 316 14.79 9.54 26.72
CA ALA A 316 14.41 8.23 27.15
C ALA A 316 15.49 7.19 26.86
N HIS A 317 15.74 6.31 27.82
CA HIS A 317 16.69 5.23 27.68
C HIS A 317 15.94 3.90 27.51
N LEU A 318 16.24 3.18 26.42
CA LEU A 318 15.73 1.82 26.21
C LEU A 318 16.26 0.92 27.32
N LYS A 319 15.35 0.32 28.09
CA LYS A 319 15.71 -0.54 29.20
C LYS A 319 15.73 -2.03 28.82
N SER A 320 14.75 -2.44 28.02
CA SER A 320 14.68 -3.82 27.53
C SER A 320 13.89 -3.91 26.25
N MET A 321 14.18 -4.96 25.48
CA MET A 321 13.37 -5.42 24.35
C MET A 321 12.95 -6.84 24.62
N THR A 322 11.67 -7.12 24.59
CA THR A 322 11.15 -8.45 24.84
C THR A 322 10.20 -8.85 23.73
N ARG A 323 10.45 -10.01 23.12
CA ARG A 323 9.51 -10.60 22.18
C ARG A 323 8.47 -11.40 22.94
N LEU A 324 7.25 -10.92 22.97
CA LEU A 324 6.12 -11.61 23.54
C LEU A 324 5.45 -12.50 22.50
N LYS A 325 5.18 -13.75 22.89
CA LYS A 325 4.27 -14.63 22.13
C LYS A 325 2.96 -14.68 22.93
N PHE A 326 1.91 -14.21 22.30
CA PHE A 326 0.58 -14.34 22.86
C PHE A 326 0.07 -15.75 22.54
N GLY A 327 -0.03 -16.57 23.60
CA GLY A 327 -0.52 -17.93 23.47
C GLY A 327 -2.01 -17.92 23.13
N THR A 328 -2.39 -18.77 22.19
CA THR A 328 -3.78 -19.06 21.90
C THR A 328 -4.31 -20.06 22.93
N SER A 329 -4.84 -19.62 24.05
CA SER A 329 -5.83 -20.45 24.72
C SER A 329 -7.17 -20.25 24.00
N PRO A 330 -7.96 -21.32 23.78
CA PRO A 330 -9.28 -21.22 23.13
C PRO A 330 -10.25 -20.28 23.88
N GLU A 331 -9.99 -20.02 25.14
CA GLU A 331 -10.83 -19.22 26.04
C GLU A 331 -10.46 -17.72 26.03
N SER A 332 -9.29 -17.34 25.51
CA SER A 332 -8.82 -15.95 25.39
C SER A 332 -8.69 -15.48 23.94
N ALA A 333 -9.31 -16.17 22.99
CA ALA A 333 -9.31 -15.77 21.59
C ALA A 333 -10.08 -14.46 21.43
N VAL A 334 -9.38 -13.35 21.58
CA VAL A 334 -9.86 -12.07 21.08
C VAL A 334 -10.01 -12.25 19.58
N GLU A 335 -11.24 -12.22 19.07
CA GLU A 335 -11.52 -12.20 17.64
C GLU A 335 -11.03 -10.88 17.05
N ILE A 336 -9.72 -10.76 16.85
CA ILE A 336 -9.19 -9.66 16.06
C ILE A 336 -9.46 -10.01 14.61
N SER A 337 -10.40 -9.30 14.01
CA SER A 337 -10.71 -9.44 12.58
C SER A 337 -9.50 -8.99 11.76
N LEU A 338 -8.72 -9.94 11.26
CA LEU A 338 -7.60 -9.68 10.36
C LEU A 338 -8.06 -9.76 8.92
N ASN A 339 -8.36 -8.59 8.39
CA ASN A 339 -8.64 -8.48 6.98
C ASN A 339 -7.33 -8.39 6.18
N HIS A 340 -7.22 -9.18 5.12
CA HIS A 340 -6.01 -9.25 4.31
C HIS A 340 -6.34 -9.66 2.86
N TRP A 341 -5.44 -9.33 1.94
CA TRP A 341 -5.52 -9.82 0.58
C TRP A 341 -4.95 -11.24 0.50
N CYS A 342 -5.72 -12.19 -0.02
CA CYS A 342 -5.25 -13.55 -0.28
C CYS A 342 -6.03 -14.23 -1.41
N ASP A 343 -5.47 -15.33 -1.91
CA ASP A 343 -6.09 -16.22 -2.89
C ASP A 343 -6.63 -17.51 -2.27
N CYS A 344 -6.66 -17.59 -0.95
CA CYS A 344 -7.16 -18.75 -0.25
C CYS A 344 -8.67 -18.94 -0.45
N PRO A 345 -9.12 -20.08 -0.97
CA PRO A 345 -10.55 -20.33 -1.23
C PRO A 345 -11.38 -20.48 0.06
N HIS A 346 -10.71 -20.76 1.18
CA HIS A 346 -11.37 -20.99 2.48
C HIS A 346 -11.56 -19.69 3.29
N CYS A 347 -10.89 -18.60 2.93
CA CYS A 347 -11.12 -17.33 3.59
C CYS A 347 -12.45 -16.71 3.15
N ALA A 348 -13.24 -16.28 4.12
CA ALA A 348 -14.49 -15.57 3.85
C ALA A 348 -14.17 -14.21 3.20
N SER A 349 -14.98 -13.77 2.23
CA SER A 349 -14.87 -12.43 1.67
C SER A 349 -15.11 -11.38 2.77
N ALA A 350 -14.26 -10.36 2.79
CA ALA A 350 -14.45 -9.17 3.62
C ALA A 350 -14.97 -7.99 2.79
N ASP A 351 -15.27 -8.23 1.51
CA ASP A 351 -15.85 -7.24 0.62
C ASP A 351 -17.27 -6.92 1.10
N PRO A 352 -17.57 -5.68 1.49
CA PRO A 352 -18.91 -5.28 1.93
C PRO A 352 -19.96 -5.38 0.83
N ASP A 353 -19.53 -5.45 -0.45
CA ASP A 353 -20.41 -5.53 -1.63
C ASP A 353 -20.53 -6.96 -2.18
N SER A 354 -20.02 -7.99 -1.47
CA SER A 354 -20.05 -9.41 -1.89
C SER A 354 -21.20 -10.18 -1.31
#